data_3d76f029e85fa9daa33f5468fdc8a356
#
_entry.id   3d76f029e85fa9daa33f5468fdc8a356
#
_cell.length_a   1.000
_cell.length_b   1.000
_cell.length_c   1.000
_cell.angle_alpha   90.00
_cell.angle_beta   90.00
_cell.angle_gamma   90.00
#
_symmetry.space_group_name_H-M   'P 1'
#
loop_
_entity.id
_entity.type
_entity.pdbx_description
1 polymer ?
#
loop_
_entity_poly.entity_id
_entity_poly.type
_entity_poly.pdbx_seq_one_letter_code
_entity_poly.pdbx_strand_id
1 'polypeptide(L)'
;MLAMVVFAVTDERNSEAPPGGLAPVFIGLPVSALISVIAPLTQACFNPARYFGPRLFAFLAGWGSIALPGTRGTGFLTVYIIAPILGATIGSGLYVHVLRTPNPAGDDKDASLHG
;
A
#
# COMPACT_ATOMS: atom_id res chain seq x y z
N MET A 1 -6.00 -2.91 1.61
CA MET A 1 -6.10 -2.26 2.95
C MET A 1 -5.03 -1.20 3.17
N LEU A 2 -3.74 -1.51 3.16
CA LEU A 2 -2.70 -0.51 3.46
C LEU A 2 -2.79 0.75 2.58
N ALA A 3 -2.89 0.61 1.26
CA ALA A 3 -3.04 1.73 0.34
C ALA A 3 -4.27 2.60 0.68
N MET A 4 -5.40 1.98 0.99
CA MET A 4 -6.61 2.69 1.41
C MET A 4 -6.39 3.52 2.68
N VAL A 5 -5.69 2.98 3.67
CA VAL A 5 -5.35 3.72 4.91
C VAL A 5 -4.43 4.91 4.61
N VAL A 6 -3.41 4.70 3.79
CA VAL A 6 -2.50 5.78 3.40
C VAL A 6 -3.26 6.91 2.71
N PHE A 7 -4.12 6.59 1.75
CA PHE A 7 -4.96 7.59 1.08
C PHE A 7 -5.88 8.30 2.06
N ALA A 8 -6.56 7.57 2.97
CA ALA A 8 -7.47 8.18 3.95
C ALA A 8 -6.75 9.17 4.88
N VAL A 9 -5.53 8.83 5.30
CA VAL A 9 -4.74 9.65 6.24
C VAL A 9 -4.10 10.86 5.56
N THR A 10 -3.81 10.77 4.26
CA THR A 10 -3.07 11.81 3.51
C THR A 10 -3.97 12.63 2.57
N ASP A 11 -5.25 12.30 2.42
CA ASP A 11 -6.16 13.06 1.56
C ASP A 11 -6.57 14.37 2.25
N GLU A 12 -6.19 15.50 1.68
CA GLU A 12 -6.54 16.85 2.14
C GLU A 12 -8.06 17.12 2.15
N ARG A 13 -8.82 16.33 1.40
CA ARG A 13 -10.29 16.42 1.37
C ARG A 13 -10.97 15.68 2.52
N ASN A 14 -10.23 14.88 3.26
CA ASN A 14 -10.75 14.18 4.43
C ASN A 14 -10.64 15.11 5.65
N SER A 15 -11.75 15.71 6.04
CA SER A 15 -11.83 16.59 7.22
C SER A 15 -11.53 15.87 8.54
N GLU A 16 -11.65 14.56 8.55
CA GLU A 16 -11.35 13.69 9.70
C GLU A 16 -9.92 13.14 9.66
N ALA A 17 -9.11 13.55 8.68
CA ALA A 17 -7.72 13.14 8.62
C ALA A 17 -6.94 13.68 9.84
N PRO A 18 -6.05 12.87 10.42
CA PRO A 18 -5.25 13.32 11.56
C PRO A 18 -4.33 14.47 11.15
N PRO A 19 -3.99 15.38 12.08
CA PRO A 19 -3.00 16.42 11.82
C PRO A 19 -1.72 15.82 11.22
N GLY A 20 -1.09 16.53 10.28
CA GLY A 20 0.05 16.00 9.51
C GLY A 20 1.19 15.43 10.34
N GLY A 21 1.41 15.96 11.55
CA GLY A 21 2.41 15.42 12.50
C GLY A 21 2.07 14.04 13.06
N LEU A 22 0.79 13.63 13.05
CA LEU A 22 0.34 12.32 13.53
C LEU A 22 0.13 11.30 12.42
N ALA A 23 0.11 11.72 11.17
CA ALA A 23 -0.07 10.83 10.01
C ALA A 23 0.86 9.60 10.03
N PRO A 24 2.16 9.70 10.37
CA PRO A 24 3.03 8.53 10.46
C PRO A 24 2.57 7.50 11.49
N VAL A 25 2.00 7.95 12.61
CA VAL A 25 1.47 7.06 13.68
C VAL A 25 0.25 6.30 13.16
N PHE A 26 -0.69 7.02 12.54
CA PHE A 26 -1.91 6.44 11.98
C PHE A 26 -1.66 5.52 10.77
N ILE A 27 -0.54 5.66 10.09
CA ILE A 27 -0.09 4.71 9.07
C ILE A 27 0.65 3.54 9.71
N GLY A 28 1.52 3.79 10.68
CA GLY A 28 2.34 2.77 11.33
C GLY A 28 1.55 1.73 12.12
N LEU A 29 0.51 2.15 12.84
CA LEU A 29 -0.33 1.23 13.61
C LEU A 29 -1.02 0.15 12.74
N PRO A 30 -1.73 0.49 11.65
CA PRO A 30 -2.30 -0.51 10.75
C PRO A 30 -1.24 -1.39 10.08
N VAL A 31 -0.06 -0.85 9.75
CA VAL A 31 1.06 -1.65 9.22
C VAL A 31 1.49 -2.69 10.24
N SER A 32 1.68 -2.29 11.50
CA SER A 32 2.07 -3.20 12.58
C SER A 32 1.02 -4.28 12.81
N ALA A 33 -0.26 -3.91 12.83
CA ALA A 33 -1.35 -4.87 12.97
C ALA A 33 -1.40 -5.87 11.80
N LEU A 34 -1.27 -5.39 10.55
CA LEU A 34 -1.23 -6.25 9.37
C LEU A 34 -0.02 -7.19 9.39
N ILE A 35 1.16 -6.69 9.80
CA ILE A 35 2.35 -7.53 9.94
C ILE A 35 2.09 -8.62 10.97
N SER A 36 1.54 -8.30 12.14
CA SER A 36 1.29 -9.27 13.21
C SER A 36 0.37 -10.40 12.78
N VAL A 37 -0.62 -10.12 11.93
CA VAL A 37 -1.59 -11.11 11.45
C VAL A 37 -1.08 -11.89 10.23
N ILE A 38 -0.41 -11.22 9.29
CA ILE A 38 -0.11 -11.78 7.96
C ILE A 38 1.32 -12.31 7.84
N ALA A 39 2.24 -11.88 8.72
CA ALA A 39 3.63 -12.31 8.65
C ALA A 39 3.83 -13.83 8.69
N PRO A 40 3.11 -14.60 9.52
CA PRO A 40 3.26 -16.06 9.52
C PRO A 40 2.89 -16.72 8.18
N LEU A 41 2.02 -16.09 7.39
CA LEU A 41 1.54 -16.63 6.12
C LEU A 41 2.43 -16.25 4.93
N THR A 42 2.83 -14.96 4.84
CA THR A 42 3.50 -14.39 3.65
C THR A 42 4.73 -13.58 3.98
N GLN A 43 5.21 -13.58 5.22
CA GLN A 43 6.25 -12.68 5.72
C GLN A 43 5.86 -11.19 5.59
N ALA A 44 4.56 -10.89 5.55
CA ALA A 44 3.99 -9.55 5.40
C ALA A 44 4.57 -8.76 4.22
N CYS A 45 4.66 -9.40 3.06
CA CYS A 45 5.25 -8.82 1.86
C CYS A 45 4.25 -7.91 1.14
N PHE A 46 4.09 -6.69 1.62
CA PHE A 46 3.19 -5.69 1.01
C PHE A 46 3.86 -4.87 -0.10
N ASN A 47 5.17 -5.01 -0.26
CA ASN A 47 5.96 -4.23 -1.21
C ASN A 47 6.89 -5.15 -2.00
N PRO A 48 6.68 -5.33 -3.31
CA PRO A 48 7.51 -6.17 -4.15
C PRO A 48 9.00 -5.79 -4.12
N ALA A 49 9.31 -4.50 -4.13
CA ALA A 49 10.69 -4.02 -4.14
C ALA A 49 11.41 -4.35 -2.81
N ARG A 50 10.71 -4.16 -1.68
CA ARG A 50 11.23 -4.53 -0.35
C ARG A 50 11.51 -6.02 -0.23
N TYR A 51 10.72 -6.84 -0.90
CA TYR A 51 10.91 -8.29 -0.89
C TYR A 51 12.03 -8.71 -1.82
N PHE A 52 12.02 -8.22 -3.06
CA PHE A 52 12.92 -8.64 -4.11
C PHE A 52 14.34 -8.06 -3.96
N GLY A 53 14.47 -6.78 -3.57
CA GLY A 53 15.76 -6.09 -3.47
C GLY A 53 16.78 -6.80 -2.58
N PRO A 54 16.48 -7.06 -1.30
CA PRO A 54 17.41 -7.75 -0.39
C PRO A 54 17.73 -9.18 -0.85
N ARG A 55 16.79 -9.87 -1.48
CA ARG A 55 17.01 -11.24 -1.97
C ARG A 55 17.91 -11.27 -3.19
N LEU A 56 17.74 -10.31 -4.10
CA LEU A 56 18.62 -10.15 -5.24
C LEU A 56 20.05 -9.85 -4.76
N PHE A 57 20.19 -8.96 -3.80
CA PHE A 57 21.49 -8.66 -3.19
C PHE A 57 22.12 -9.91 -2.55
N ALA A 58 21.36 -10.65 -1.75
CA ALA A 58 21.85 -11.89 -1.12
C ALA A 58 22.28 -12.93 -2.15
N PHE A 59 21.50 -13.06 -3.25
CA PHE A 59 21.88 -13.94 -4.36
C PHE A 59 23.23 -13.56 -4.97
N LEU A 60 23.44 -12.29 -5.25
CA LEU A 60 24.70 -11.77 -5.80
C LEU A 60 25.85 -11.84 -4.79
N ALA A 61 25.56 -11.74 -3.50
CA ALA A 61 26.53 -11.86 -2.41
C ALA A 61 27.00 -13.31 -2.14
N GLY A 62 26.55 -14.27 -2.93
CA GLY A 62 27.04 -15.65 -2.88
C GLY A 62 26.14 -16.64 -2.12
N TRP A 63 24.96 -16.23 -1.65
CA TRP A 63 24.01 -17.14 -1.00
C TRP A 63 23.27 -18.06 -2.00
N GLY A 64 23.46 -17.80 -3.30
CA GLY A 64 22.93 -18.63 -4.37
C GLY A 64 21.41 -18.77 -4.38
N SER A 65 20.92 -19.90 -4.82
CA SER A 65 19.49 -20.17 -4.98
C SER A 65 18.69 -20.16 -3.67
N ILE A 66 19.34 -20.25 -2.50
CA ILE A 66 18.69 -20.16 -1.19
C ILE A 66 18.11 -18.76 -0.97
N ALA A 67 18.73 -17.73 -1.52
CA ALA A 67 18.26 -16.35 -1.43
C ALA A 67 16.97 -16.11 -2.25
N LEU A 68 16.79 -16.89 -3.32
CA LEU A 68 15.61 -16.79 -4.18
C LEU A 68 14.53 -17.79 -3.73
N PRO A 69 13.26 -17.42 -3.74
CA PRO A 69 12.16 -18.26 -3.29
C PRO A 69 11.81 -19.36 -4.31
N GLY A 70 12.82 -20.07 -4.79
CA GLY A 70 12.69 -21.05 -5.87
C GLY A 70 11.94 -22.34 -5.52
N THR A 71 11.67 -22.60 -4.25
CA THR A 71 11.05 -23.85 -3.81
C THR A 71 9.52 -23.86 -3.87
N ARG A 72 8.88 -22.72 -4.14
CA ARG A 72 7.40 -22.60 -4.17
C ARG A 72 6.83 -22.29 -5.56
N GLY A 73 7.57 -22.52 -6.62
CA GLY A 73 7.09 -22.38 -8.01
C GLY A 73 6.53 -20.98 -8.33
N THR A 74 5.40 -20.93 -9.06
CA THR A 74 4.73 -19.68 -9.47
C THR A 74 4.19 -18.84 -8.32
N GLY A 75 4.08 -19.38 -7.09
CA GLY A 75 3.61 -18.67 -5.91
C GLY A 75 4.43 -17.43 -5.57
N PHE A 76 5.71 -17.41 -5.93
CA PHE A 76 6.55 -16.22 -5.79
C PHE A 76 6.00 -15.01 -6.57
N LEU A 77 5.75 -15.19 -7.86
CA LEU A 77 5.28 -14.11 -8.72
C LEU A 77 3.86 -13.65 -8.31
N THR A 78 2.97 -14.59 -8.04
CA THR A 78 1.58 -14.29 -7.72
C THR A 78 1.43 -13.63 -6.35
N VAL A 79 2.06 -14.16 -5.32
CA VAL A 79 1.88 -13.70 -3.93
C VAL A 79 2.71 -12.45 -3.63
N TYR A 80 3.93 -12.36 -4.14
CA TYR A 80 4.85 -11.29 -3.74
C TYR A 80 4.95 -10.13 -4.73
N ILE A 81 4.45 -10.29 -5.95
CA ILE A 81 4.46 -9.24 -6.97
C ILE A 81 3.04 -8.86 -7.37
N ILE A 82 2.27 -9.81 -7.91
CA ILE A 82 0.94 -9.51 -8.48
C ILE A 82 -0.06 -9.13 -7.40
N ALA A 83 -0.16 -9.91 -6.33
CA ALA A 83 -1.15 -9.66 -5.28
C ALA A 83 -0.99 -8.30 -4.57
N PRO A 84 0.22 -7.82 -4.18
CA PRO A 84 0.38 -6.49 -3.62
C PRO A 84 0.01 -5.37 -4.58
N ILE A 85 0.33 -5.49 -5.86
CA ILE A 85 -0.01 -4.49 -6.88
C ILE A 85 -1.53 -4.42 -7.06
N LEU A 86 -2.18 -5.56 -7.29
CA LEU A 86 -3.64 -5.63 -7.42
C LEU A 86 -4.34 -5.15 -6.15
N GLY A 87 -3.86 -5.58 -4.98
CA GLY A 87 -4.42 -5.17 -3.70
C GLY A 87 -4.29 -3.66 -3.45
N ALA A 88 -3.18 -3.05 -3.84
CA ALA A 88 -2.99 -1.61 -3.76
C ALA A 88 -3.94 -0.86 -4.72
N THR A 89 -4.04 -1.31 -5.97
CA THR A 89 -4.92 -0.71 -6.98
C THR A 89 -6.40 -0.80 -6.58
N ILE A 90 -6.85 -1.97 -6.12
CA ILE A 90 -8.22 -2.15 -5.66
C ILE A 90 -8.50 -1.31 -4.40
N GLY A 91 -7.57 -1.31 -3.43
CA GLY A 91 -7.74 -0.57 -2.18
C GLY A 91 -7.77 0.95 -2.39
N SER A 92 -6.92 1.49 -3.26
CA SER A 92 -6.95 2.91 -3.60
C SER A 92 -8.18 3.27 -4.44
N GLY A 93 -8.58 2.41 -5.39
CA GLY A 93 -9.80 2.59 -6.15
C GLY A 93 -11.05 2.61 -5.27
N LEU A 94 -11.14 1.68 -4.32
CA LEU A 94 -12.25 1.66 -3.35
C LEU A 94 -12.31 2.93 -2.52
N TYR A 95 -11.17 3.43 -2.06
CA TYR A 95 -11.13 4.70 -1.33
C TYR A 95 -11.64 5.86 -2.20
N VAL A 96 -11.10 6.03 -3.40
CA VAL A 96 -11.44 7.15 -4.28
C VAL A 96 -12.91 7.14 -4.71
N HIS A 97 -13.48 5.96 -5.00
CA HIS A 97 -14.84 5.86 -5.55
C HIS A 97 -15.93 5.70 -4.49
N VAL A 98 -15.61 5.20 -3.30
CA VAL A 98 -16.62 4.88 -2.27
C VAL A 98 -16.46 5.73 -1.02
N LEU A 99 -15.23 5.94 -0.55
CA LEU A 99 -14.98 6.57 0.75
C LEU A 99 -14.62 8.04 0.65
N ARG A 100 -14.11 8.49 -0.49
CA ARG A 100 -13.68 9.87 -0.67
C ARG A 100 -14.89 10.80 -0.66
N THR A 101 -14.91 11.76 0.25
CA THR A 101 -15.96 12.78 0.33
C THR A 101 -15.90 13.69 -0.91
N PRO A 102 -17.05 14.05 -1.53
CA PRO A 102 -17.11 15.08 -2.54
C PRO A 102 -16.53 16.39 -2.00
N ASN A 103 -15.75 17.10 -2.81
CA ASN A 103 -15.19 18.39 -2.39
C ASN A 103 -16.20 19.50 -2.69
N PRO A 104 -16.92 20.05 -1.72
CA PRO A 104 -17.89 21.11 -1.98
C PRO A 104 -17.24 22.41 -2.48
N ALA A 105 -15.94 22.63 -2.22
CA ALA A 105 -15.23 23.85 -2.65
C ALA A 105 -14.62 23.77 -4.06
N GLY A 106 -14.62 22.61 -4.70
CA GLY A 106 -14.13 22.45 -6.08
C GLY A 106 -15.18 22.78 -7.13
N ASP A 107 -16.44 22.53 -6.81
CA ASP A 107 -17.58 22.78 -7.74
C ASP A 107 -17.82 24.27 -7.99
N ASP A 108 -17.57 25.12 -6.98
CA ASP A 108 -17.73 26.58 -7.12
C ASP A 108 -16.65 27.24 -7.99
N LYS A 109 -15.46 26.67 -8.07
CA LYS A 109 -14.38 27.23 -8.90
C LYS A 109 -14.58 26.91 -10.38
N ASP A 110 -15.07 25.73 -10.70
CA ASP A 110 -15.35 25.34 -12.09
C ASP A 110 -16.60 26.06 -12.63
N ALA A 111 -17.59 26.32 -11.79
CA ALA A 111 -18.76 27.12 -12.15
C ALA A 111 -18.42 28.59 -12.44
N SER A 112 -17.41 29.15 -11.76
CA SER A 112 -16.97 30.55 -11.97
C SER A 112 -16.11 30.75 -13.22
N LEU A 113 -15.59 29.68 -13.84
CA LEU A 113 -14.80 29.76 -15.06
C LEU A 113 -15.64 29.62 -16.36
N HIS A 114 -16.90 29.24 -16.23
CA HIS A 114 -17.85 29.06 -17.34
C HIS A 114 -19.04 30.02 -17.30
N GLY A 115 -18.99 31.08 -16.47
CA GLY A 115 -19.99 32.13 -16.38
C GLY A 115 -19.67 33.41 -17.12
#